data_6e8e3f6174adb42942cc58166ba3cf42
#
_entry.id   6e8e3f6174adb42942cc58166ba3cf42
#
_cell.length_a   1.000
_cell.length_b   1.000
_cell.length_c   1.000
_cell.angle_alpha   90.00
_cell.angle_beta   90.00
_cell.angle_gamma   90.00
#
_symmetry.space_group_name_H-M   'P 1'
#
loop_
_entity.id
_entity.type
_entity.pdbx_description
1 polymer ?
#
loop_
_entity_poly.entity_id
_entity_poly.type
_entity_poly.pdbx_seq_one_letter_code
_entity_poly.pdbx_strand_id
1 'polypeptide(L)'
;NLKAFQNTGLTLQHSDETNTVYPRATDNPIDIGVVDLVLVTVKGPALRDVGTYIQPLLGDQTQVVFAMNGIPWWYDIVMGRGQMTSTALLDLGGQLQSRVGIERVIGCVVDCPATVSAPGVIVCKRDTKGKFILGAPRSINNSKVKLISGIFEKAQMLAPVSENIEQEIWAKLIVNLSRSPLAVLTGVDEMELARHLETTEITREMVNEANLVAL
;
A
#
# COMPACT_ATOMS: atom_id res chain seq x y z
N ASN A 1 -13.72 -7.52 13.09
CA ASN A 1 -13.86 -7.92 11.66
C ASN A 1 -13.66 -9.42 11.43
N LEU A 2 -12.75 -10.15 12.17
CA LEU A 2 -12.50 -11.58 11.97
C LEU A 2 -13.77 -12.43 12.00
N LYS A 3 -14.59 -12.25 13.04
CA LYS A 3 -15.88 -12.96 13.16
C LYS A 3 -16.82 -12.71 11.98
N ALA A 4 -16.82 -11.50 11.41
CA ALA A 4 -17.64 -11.21 10.23
C ALA A 4 -17.12 -11.99 9.02
N PHE A 5 -15.82 -12.00 8.76
CA PHE A 5 -15.23 -12.78 7.67
C PHE A 5 -15.51 -14.28 7.79
N GLN A 6 -15.44 -14.84 9.00
CA GLN A 6 -15.71 -16.23 9.26
C GLN A 6 -17.19 -16.61 9.10
N ASN A 7 -18.12 -15.73 9.50
CA ASN A 7 -19.54 -16.02 9.56
C ASN A 7 -20.29 -15.61 8.28
N THR A 8 -19.99 -14.44 7.72
CA THR A 8 -20.71 -13.83 6.59
C THR A 8 -19.88 -13.67 5.33
N GLY A 9 -18.58 -13.99 5.40
CA GLY A 9 -17.65 -13.82 4.30
C GLY A 9 -17.20 -12.38 4.11
N LEU A 10 -16.51 -12.15 3.01
CA LEU A 10 -16.05 -10.84 2.55
C LEU A 10 -16.85 -10.45 1.32
N THR A 11 -17.61 -9.38 1.43
CA THR A 11 -18.47 -8.87 0.35
C THR A 11 -17.85 -7.63 -0.27
N LEU A 12 -17.70 -7.64 -1.59
CA LEU A 12 -17.31 -6.49 -2.40
C LEU A 12 -18.52 -6.00 -3.20
N GLN A 13 -18.86 -4.74 -3.02
CA GLN A 13 -19.86 -4.02 -3.82
C GLN A 13 -19.14 -3.07 -4.77
N HIS A 14 -19.33 -3.25 -6.06
CA HIS A 14 -18.72 -2.44 -7.11
C HIS A 14 -19.76 -2.17 -8.19
N SER A 15 -20.10 -0.91 -8.42
CA SER A 15 -21.23 -0.53 -9.29
C SER A 15 -22.50 -1.29 -8.91
N ASP A 16 -23.10 -2.02 -9.84
CA ASP A 16 -24.30 -2.83 -9.63
C ASP A 16 -24.00 -4.29 -9.25
N GLU A 17 -22.71 -4.64 -9.15
CA GLU A 17 -22.28 -5.99 -8.82
C GLU A 17 -21.99 -6.16 -7.32
N THR A 18 -22.44 -7.26 -6.75
CA THR A 18 -22.12 -7.66 -5.39
C THR A 18 -21.57 -9.08 -5.41
N ASN A 19 -20.33 -9.23 -4.94
CA ASN A 19 -19.65 -10.50 -4.88
C ASN A 19 -19.27 -10.83 -3.43
N THR A 20 -19.59 -12.02 -2.96
CA THR A 20 -19.22 -12.50 -1.63
C THR A 20 -18.32 -13.73 -1.75
N VAL A 21 -17.21 -13.71 -1.03
CA VAL A 21 -16.28 -14.83 -0.93
C VAL A 21 -16.06 -15.20 0.54
N TYR A 22 -15.66 -16.44 0.77
CA TYR A 22 -15.41 -16.98 2.12
C TYR A 22 -13.95 -17.38 2.26
N PRO A 23 -13.04 -16.42 2.40
CA PRO A 23 -11.63 -16.72 2.58
C PRO A 23 -11.40 -17.39 3.94
N ARG A 24 -10.39 -18.26 4.02
CA ARG A 24 -9.89 -18.70 5.32
C ARG A 24 -9.38 -17.48 6.09
N ALA A 25 -9.90 -17.22 7.27
CA ALA A 25 -9.57 -16.06 8.09
C ALA A 25 -9.18 -16.48 9.50
N THR A 26 -8.04 -16.02 9.96
CA THR A 26 -7.50 -16.23 11.30
C THR A 26 -6.74 -15.02 11.78
N ASP A 27 -6.60 -14.81 13.07
CA ASP A 27 -5.71 -13.84 13.70
C ASP A 27 -4.38 -14.47 14.16
N ASN A 28 -4.20 -15.76 13.91
CA ASN A 28 -2.97 -16.49 14.21
C ASN A 28 -2.28 -16.94 12.91
N PRO A 29 -1.19 -16.32 12.47
CA PRO A 29 -0.51 -16.67 11.21
C PRO A 29 0.07 -18.08 11.20
N ILE A 30 0.29 -18.71 12.36
CA ILE A 30 0.75 -20.10 12.43
C ILE A 30 -0.28 -21.06 11.80
N ASP A 31 -1.57 -20.75 11.90
CA ASP A 31 -2.63 -21.57 11.31
C ASP A 31 -2.57 -21.61 9.77
N ILE A 32 -1.97 -20.56 9.16
CA ILE A 32 -1.79 -20.49 7.71
C ILE A 32 -0.52 -21.23 7.29
N GLY A 33 0.60 -21.00 8.01
CA GLY A 33 1.91 -21.52 7.65
C GLY A 33 2.56 -20.79 6.48
N VAL A 34 3.63 -21.36 5.95
CA VAL A 34 4.42 -20.76 4.85
C VAL A 34 3.56 -20.60 3.58
N VAL A 35 3.68 -19.42 2.95
CA VAL A 35 3.00 -19.09 1.70
C VAL A 35 3.98 -18.55 0.66
N ASP A 36 3.60 -18.58 -0.61
CA ASP A 36 4.42 -18.02 -1.70
C ASP A 36 4.37 -16.49 -1.76
N LEU A 37 3.24 -15.90 -1.33
CA LEU A 37 2.99 -14.46 -1.39
C LEU A 37 2.26 -13.98 -0.15
N VAL A 38 2.79 -12.92 0.47
CA VAL A 38 2.11 -12.16 1.52
C VAL A 38 1.76 -10.77 0.97
N LEU A 39 0.49 -10.38 1.10
CA LEU A 39 0.04 -9.02 0.81
C LEU A 39 -0.15 -8.26 2.13
N VAL A 40 0.69 -7.25 2.36
CA VAL A 40 0.58 -6.37 3.53
C VAL A 40 -0.24 -5.15 3.14
N THR A 41 -1.46 -5.04 3.69
CA THR A 41 -2.44 -3.99 3.34
C THR A 41 -2.85 -3.16 4.55
N VAL A 42 -1.99 -3.07 5.55
CA VAL A 42 -2.24 -2.33 6.79
C VAL A 42 -1.88 -0.85 6.65
N LYS A 43 -2.29 -0.04 7.62
CA LYS A 43 -1.81 1.34 7.77
C LYS A 43 -0.44 1.37 8.46
N GLY A 44 0.37 2.41 8.20
CA GLY A 44 1.72 2.55 8.73
C GLY A 44 1.90 2.21 10.22
N PRO A 45 1.04 2.70 11.14
CA PRO A 45 1.16 2.37 12.57
C PRO A 45 1.09 0.88 12.90
N ALA A 46 0.42 0.06 12.06
CA ALA A 46 0.30 -1.38 12.27
C ALA A 46 1.47 -2.20 11.68
N LEU A 47 2.45 -1.57 11.03
CA LEU A 47 3.64 -2.26 10.50
C LEU A 47 4.46 -2.96 11.58
N ARG A 48 4.47 -2.42 12.79
CA ARG A 48 5.12 -3.06 13.93
C ARG A 48 4.54 -4.45 14.21
N ASP A 49 3.22 -4.58 14.15
CA ASP A 49 2.55 -5.87 14.35
C ASP A 49 2.87 -6.83 13.21
N VAL A 50 2.93 -6.33 11.96
CA VAL A 50 3.39 -7.14 10.83
C VAL A 50 4.79 -7.70 11.10
N GLY A 51 5.75 -6.85 11.48
CA GLY A 51 7.11 -7.29 11.83
C GLY A 51 7.13 -8.36 12.94
N THR A 52 6.20 -8.28 13.89
CA THR A 52 6.10 -9.25 14.99
C THR A 52 5.53 -10.60 14.53
N TYR A 53 4.50 -10.60 13.70
CA TYR A 53 3.70 -11.81 13.42
C TYR A 53 3.94 -12.45 12.04
N ILE A 54 4.70 -11.82 11.14
CA ILE A 54 4.85 -12.29 9.77
C ILE A 54 5.68 -13.58 9.63
N GLN A 55 6.58 -13.84 10.57
CA GLN A 55 7.58 -14.92 10.48
C GLN A 55 7.01 -16.31 10.11
N PRO A 56 5.88 -16.78 10.68
CA PRO A 56 5.32 -18.08 10.32
C PRO A 56 4.88 -18.22 8.86
N LEU A 57 4.67 -17.09 8.16
CA LEU A 57 4.24 -17.06 6.76
C LEU A 57 5.42 -17.11 5.78
N LEU A 58 6.66 -16.88 6.28
CA LEU A 58 7.83 -16.70 5.44
C LEU A 58 8.60 -18.01 5.26
N GLY A 59 8.76 -18.43 4.01
CA GLY A 59 9.71 -19.43 3.56
C GLY A 59 10.79 -18.82 2.65
N ASP A 60 11.71 -19.63 2.16
CA ASP A 60 12.84 -19.14 1.34
C ASP A 60 12.40 -18.41 0.07
N GLN A 61 11.27 -18.79 -0.50
CA GLN A 61 10.75 -18.25 -1.76
C GLN A 61 9.61 -17.26 -1.60
N THR A 62 9.14 -17.01 -0.36
CA THR A 62 8.04 -16.10 -0.09
C THR A 62 8.38 -14.68 -0.53
N GLN A 63 7.47 -14.05 -1.25
CA GLN A 63 7.52 -12.62 -1.59
C GLN A 63 6.55 -11.83 -0.71
N VAL A 64 6.90 -10.59 -0.41
CA VAL A 64 6.07 -9.73 0.43
C VAL A 64 5.77 -8.43 -0.33
N VAL A 65 4.53 -8.27 -0.73
CA VAL A 65 4.03 -7.04 -1.36
C VAL A 65 3.51 -6.11 -0.29
N PHE A 66 4.13 -4.93 -0.17
CA PHE A 66 3.63 -3.87 0.71
C PHE A 66 2.68 -2.95 -0.09
N ALA A 67 1.40 -3.31 -0.10
CA ALA A 67 0.34 -2.55 -0.77
C ALA A 67 -0.13 -1.39 0.11
N MET A 68 0.72 -0.39 0.24
CA MET A 68 0.55 0.76 1.13
C MET A 68 1.01 2.04 0.46
N ASN A 69 0.29 3.14 0.69
CA ASN A 69 0.70 4.46 0.25
C ASN A 69 1.57 5.14 1.34
N GLY A 70 2.34 6.14 0.93
CA GLY A 70 3.33 6.83 1.76
C GLY A 70 4.74 6.26 1.59
N ILE A 71 5.72 6.86 2.29
CA ILE A 71 7.11 6.39 2.25
C ILE A 71 7.20 5.04 2.97
N PRO A 72 7.72 3.98 2.33
CA PRO A 72 7.80 2.66 2.94
C PRO A 72 9.00 2.54 3.90
N TRP A 73 8.94 1.57 4.82
CA TRP A 73 9.98 1.30 5.80
C TRP A 73 11.38 1.03 5.18
N TRP A 74 11.41 0.47 3.98
CA TRP A 74 12.63 0.09 3.28
C TRP A 74 13.27 1.22 2.45
N TYR A 75 12.59 2.37 2.33
CA TYR A 75 13.01 3.47 1.45
C TYR A 75 14.44 3.94 1.74
N ASP A 76 14.73 4.28 2.99
CA ASP A 76 16.05 4.81 3.37
C ASP A 76 17.16 3.77 3.23
N ILE A 77 16.82 2.47 3.38
CA ILE A 77 17.77 1.37 3.19
C ILE A 77 18.28 1.37 1.73
N VAL A 78 17.38 1.42 0.75
CA VAL A 78 17.75 1.40 -0.67
C VAL A 78 18.33 2.71 -1.17
N MET A 79 18.02 3.82 -0.49
CA MET A 79 18.63 5.13 -0.76
C MET A 79 19.99 5.32 -0.08
N GLY A 80 20.45 4.36 0.71
CA GLY A 80 21.73 4.44 1.41
C GLY A 80 21.79 5.50 2.52
N ARG A 81 20.63 5.91 3.05
CA ARG A 81 20.54 7.01 4.03
C ARG A 81 20.80 6.58 5.49
N GLY A 82 21.09 5.30 5.77
CA GLY A 82 21.39 4.80 7.11
C GLY A 82 20.18 4.71 8.05
N GLN A 83 20.41 4.28 9.31
CA GLN A 83 19.34 3.99 10.27
C GLN A 83 18.77 5.21 11.03
N MET A 84 19.28 6.40 10.83
CA MET A 84 18.88 7.62 11.56
C MET A 84 17.85 8.47 10.82
N THR A 85 16.88 7.84 10.17
CA THR A 85 16.00 8.49 9.21
C THR A 85 14.52 8.41 9.62
N SER A 86 13.69 9.17 8.93
CA SER A 86 12.24 9.24 9.14
C SER A 86 11.54 7.86 9.05
N THR A 87 12.10 6.92 8.29
CA THR A 87 11.54 5.56 8.15
C THR A 87 11.84 4.64 9.33
N ALA A 88 12.76 5.00 10.23
CA ALA A 88 13.01 4.24 11.46
C ALA A 88 11.75 4.11 12.34
N LEU A 89 10.82 5.06 12.26
CA LEU A 89 9.53 4.98 12.95
C LEU A 89 8.60 3.89 12.36
N LEU A 90 8.79 3.52 11.09
CA LEU A 90 7.99 2.49 10.40
C LEU A 90 8.52 1.08 10.65
N ASP A 91 9.78 0.94 11.03
CA ASP A 91 10.40 -0.33 11.41
C ASP A 91 11.15 -0.20 12.74
N LEU A 92 10.40 0.12 13.80
CA LEU A 92 10.94 0.26 15.14
C LEU A 92 11.63 -1.04 15.59
N GLY A 93 12.95 -0.93 15.81
CA GLY A 93 13.80 -2.07 16.20
C GLY A 93 14.23 -2.98 15.05
N GLY A 94 14.03 -2.57 13.78
CA GLY A 94 14.53 -3.29 12.60
C GLY A 94 13.90 -4.67 12.39
N GLN A 95 12.68 -4.87 12.86
CA GLN A 95 12.01 -6.18 12.78
C GLN A 95 11.60 -6.56 11.36
N LEU A 96 11.11 -5.61 10.57
CA LEU A 96 10.79 -5.86 9.18
C LEU A 96 12.06 -6.13 8.38
N GLN A 97 13.10 -5.34 8.58
CA GLN A 97 14.39 -5.55 7.95
C GLN A 97 15.00 -6.92 8.28
N SER A 98 14.97 -7.31 9.55
CA SER A 98 15.58 -8.57 10.02
C SER A 98 14.78 -9.82 9.67
N ARG A 99 13.45 -9.74 9.62
CA ARG A 99 12.56 -10.90 9.41
C ARG A 99 12.10 -11.04 7.97
N VAL A 100 11.75 -9.95 7.32
CA VAL A 100 11.34 -9.95 5.92
C VAL A 100 12.55 -9.94 5.01
N GLY A 101 13.51 -9.03 5.26
CA GLY A 101 14.62 -8.76 4.34
C GLY A 101 14.19 -7.97 3.13
N ILE A 102 15.09 -7.14 2.61
CA ILE A 102 14.78 -6.27 1.47
C ILE A 102 14.61 -7.06 0.15
N GLU A 103 15.25 -8.19 0.02
CA GLU A 103 15.25 -9.06 -1.16
C GLU A 103 13.89 -9.70 -1.47
N ARG A 104 13.01 -9.81 -0.45
CA ARG A 104 11.63 -10.31 -0.60
C ARG A 104 10.63 -9.23 -0.91
N VAL A 105 11.05 -7.95 -0.78
CA VAL A 105 10.12 -6.83 -0.85
C VAL A 105 9.72 -6.55 -2.30
N ILE A 106 8.43 -6.34 -2.47
CA ILE A 106 7.84 -5.71 -3.65
C ILE A 106 7.05 -4.51 -3.16
N GLY A 107 7.44 -3.32 -3.65
CA GLY A 107 6.69 -2.09 -3.43
C GLY A 107 5.40 -2.10 -4.24
N CYS A 108 4.36 -1.49 -3.70
CA CYS A 108 3.09 -1.36 -4.38
C CYS A 108 2.43 -0.01 -4.07
N VAL A 109 2.24 0.80 -5.10
CA VAL A 109 1.44 2.03 -5.01
C VAL A 109 -0.01 1.70 -5.31
N VAL A 110 -0.91 2.04 -4.37
CA VAL A 110 -2.32 1.70 -4.43
C VAL A 110 -3.15 2.92 -4.83
N ASP A 111 -3.92 2.78 -5.89
CA ASP A 111 -4.97 3.71 -6.29
C ASP A 111 -6.30 2.96 -6.45
N CYS A 112 -6.89 2.64 -5.31
CA CYS A 112 -8.12 1.89 -5.19
C CYS A 112 -9.00 2.51 -4.09
N PRO A 113 -9.80 3.54 -4.41
CA PRO A 113 -10.68 4.16 -3.44
C PRO A 113 -11.81 3.20 -3.07
N ALA A 114 -11.79 2.74 -1.83
CA ALA A 114 -12.77 1.84 -1.27
C ALA A 114 -13.11 2.26 0.18
N THR A 115 -14.32 1.94 0.61
CA THR A 115 -14.81 2.23 1.96
C THR A 115 -15.37 0.96 2.58
N VAL A 116 -15.07 0.74 3.86
CA VAL A 116 -15.73 -0.31 4.65
C VAL A 116 -17.07 0.24 5.13
N SER A 117 -18.18 -0.25 4.60
CA SER A 117 -19.52 0.19 4.95
C SER A 117 -20.09 -0.55 6.17
N ALA A 118 -19.67 -1.80 6.36
CA ALA A 118 -19.97 -2.64 7.51
C ALA A 118 -18.86 -3.68 7.71
N PRO A 119 -18.74 -4.34 8.86
CA PRO A 119 -17.80 -5.44 9.04
C PRO A 119 -17.96 -6.51 7.95
N GLY A 120 -16.89 -6.74 7.18
CA GLY A 120 -16.90 -7.69 6.05
C GLY A 120 -17.48 -7.14 4.74
N VAL A 121 -17.94 -5.87 4.68
CA VAL A 121 -18.52 -5.27 3.46
C VAL A 121 -17.67 -4.10 3.00
N ILE A 122 -17.17 -4.20 1.78
CA ILE A 122 -16.35 -3.17 1.12
C ILE A 122 -17.12 -2.61 -0.08
N VAL A 123 -17.15 -1.29 -0.18
CA VAL A 123 -17.77 -0.58 -1.30
C VAL A 123 -16.70 0.15 -2.09
N CYS A 124 -16.55 -0.18 -3.36
CA CYS A 124 -15.75 0.56 -4.34
C CYS A 124 -16.63 1.62 -5.02
N LYS A 125 -16.24 2.89 -4.88
CA LYS A 125 -17.04 4.03 -5.34
C LYS A 125 -16.78 4.45 -6.79
N ARG A 126 -15.80 3.84 -7.46
CA ARG A 126 -15.45 4.14 -8.86
C ARG A 126 -15.67 2.92 -9.73
N ASP A 127 -16.03 3.14 -10.99
CA ASP A 127 -16.14 2.09 -12.01
C ASP A 127 -14.79 1.46 -12.39
N THR A 128 -13.71 1.94 -11.81
CA THR A 128 -12.36 1.43 -12.03
C THR A 128 -12.01 0.37 -10.98
N LYS A 129 -11.55 -0.78 -11.44
CA LYS A 129 -11.15 -1.95 -10.62
C LYS A 129 -9.91 -1.72 -9.75
N GLY A 130 -9.46 -0.47 -9.58
CA GLY A 130 -8.26 -0.11 -8.86
C GLY A 130 -6.98 -0.33 -9.67
N LYS A 131 -5.94 0.45 -9.33
CA LYS A 131 -4.60 0.35 -9.92
C LYS A 131 -3.57 0.08 -8.82
N PHE A 132 -2.72 -0.91 -9.05
CA PHE A 132 -1.69 -1.38 -8.12
C PHE A 132 -0.35 -1.39 -8.86
N ILE A 133 0.40 -0.29 -8.79
CA ILE A 133 1.70 -0.21 -9.47
C ILE A 133 2.71 -1.00 -8.65
N LEU A 134 3.26 -2.06 -9.24
CA LEU A 134 4.22 -2.95 -8.59
C LEU A 134 5.64 -2.66 -9.05
N GLY A 135 6.62 -2.77 -8.15
CA GLY A 135 8.02 -2.65 -8.50
C GLY A 135 8.95 -3.19 -7.42
N ALA A 136 10.12 -3.67 -7.82
CA ALA A 136 11.17 -4.00 -6.86
C ALA A 136 11.84 -2.70 -6.37
N PRO A 137 12.26 -2.64 -5.08
CA PRO A 137 13.10 -1.56 -4.60
C PRO A 137 14.38 -1.42 -5.43
N ARG A 138 14.91 -0.21 -5.54
CA ARG A 138 16.16 0.08 -6.27
C ARG A 138 17.28 -0.90 -5.86
N SER A 139 18.07 -1.32 -6.83
CA SER A 139 19.15 -2.27 -6.65
C SER A 139 18.75 -3.70 -6.28
N ILE A 140 17.45 -3.99 -6.18
CA ILE A 140 16.94 -5.34 -5.94
C ILE A 140 16.44 -5.92 -7.27
N ASN A 141 17.11 -6.94 -7.76
CA ASN A 141 16.62 -7.69 -8.93
C ASN A 141 15.59 -8.72 -8.47
N ASN A 142 14.32 -8.36 -8.55
CA ASN A 142 13.24 -9.28 -8.20
C ASN A 142 12.45 -9.69 -9.46
N SER A 143 12.84 -10.81 -10.03
CA SER A 143 12.20 -11.37 -11.25
C SER A 143 10.73 -11.77 -11.04
N LYS A 144 10.28 -11.91 -9.78
CA LYS A 144 8.91 -12.33 -9.45
C LYS A 144 7.89 -11.20 -9.56
N VAL A 145 8.31 -9.93 -9.66
CA VAL A 145 7.37 -8.78 -9.79
C VAL A 145 6.41 -8.99 -10.97
N LYS A 146 6.93 -9.41 -12.14
CA LYS A 146 6.08 -9.68 -13.32
C LYS A 146 5.11 -10.85 -13.11
N LEU A 147 5.54 -11.89 -12.41
CA LEU A 147 4.66 -13.01 -12.06
C LEU A 147 3.52 -12.54 -11.16
N ILE A 148 3.83 -11.74 -10.15
CA ILE A 148 2.84 -11.21 -9.21
C ILE A 148 1.89 -10.23 -9.90
N SER A 149 2.40 -9.36 -10.78
CA SER A 149 1.57 -8.51 -11.64
C SER A 149 0.54 -9.36 -12.40
N GLY A 150 0.95 -10.46 -13.03
CA GLY A 150 0.05 -11.37 -13.73
C GLY A 150 -1.00 -12.04 -12.82
N ILE A 151 -0.71 -12.23 -11.52
CA ILE A 151 -1.72 -12.72 -10.54
C ILE A 151 -2.79 -11.64 -10.29
N PHE A 152 -2.38 -10.38 -10.11
CA PHE A 152 -3.33 -9.26 -9.96
C PHE A 152 -4.19 -9.08 -11.21
N GLU A 153 -3.60 -9.18 -12.40
CA GLU A 153 -4.33 -9.07 -13.67
C GLU A 153 -5.36 -10.19 -13.85
N LYS A 154 -5.03 -11.43 -13.47
CA LYS A 154 -6.00 -12.55 -13.43
C LYS A 154 -7.15 -12.28 -12.47
N ALA A 155 -6.92 -11.55 -11.39
CA ALA A 155 -7.94 -11.07 -10.48
C ALA A 155 -8.67 -9.81 -11.01
N GLN A 156 -8.42 -9.43 -12.28
CA GLN A 156 -9.02 -8.28 -12.95
C GLN A 156 -8.62 -6.92 -12.33
N MET A 157 -7.49 -6.85 -11.66
CA MET A 157 -6.90 -5.60 -11.14
C MET A 157 -5.84 -5.10 -12.12
N LEU A 158 -5.78 -3.79 -12.33
CA LEU A 158 -4.72 -3.17 -13.14
C LEU A 158 -3.42 -3.12 -12.33
N ALA A 159 -2.40 -3.88 -12.74
CA ALA A 159 -1.16 -4.03 -11.98
C ALA A 159 0.11 -3.81 -12.82
N PRO A 160 0.34 -2.59 -13.38
CA PRO A 160 1.54 -2.34 -14.16
C PRO A 160 2.79 -2.48 -13.32
N VAL A 161 3.87 -2.98 -13.96
CA VAL A 161 5.19 -3.06 -13.36
C VAL A 161 5.96 -1.78 -13.64
N SER A 162 6.46 -1.13 -12.59
CA SER A 162 7.35 0.04 -12.67
C SER A 162 8.80 -0.39 -12.53
N GLU A 163 9.67 0.24 -13.33
CA GLU A 163 11.13 0.10 -13.22
C GLU A 163 11.73 0.99 -12.11
N ASN A 164 10.94 1.95 -11.62
CA ASN A 164 11.32 2.87 -10.54
C ASN A 164 10.15 3.08 -9.59
N ILE A 165 9.99 2.15 -8.66
CA ILE A 165 8.89 2.18 -7.70
C ILE A 165 9.00 3.36 -6.72
N GLU A 166 10.21 3.83 -6.42
CA GLU A 166 10.44 5.00 -5.57
C GLU A 166 9.83 6.26 -6.18
N GLN A 167 9.98 6.44 -7.50
CA GLN A 167 9.35 7.55 -8.21
C GLN A 167 7.82 7.50 -8.17
N GLU A 168 7.25 6.32 -8.34
CA GLU A 168 5.79 6.12 -8.25
C GLU A 168 5.25 6.44 -6.84
N ILE A 169 6.01 6.03 -5.81
CA ILE A 169 5.69 6.33 -4.41
C ILE A 169 5.67 7.84 -4.18
N TRP A 170 6.70 8.57 -4.63
CA TRP A 170 6.76 10.02 -4.50
C TRP A 170 5.65 10.71 -5.30
N ALA A 171 5.40 10.31 -6.53
CA ALA A 171 4.32 10.88 -7.34
C ALA A 171 2.96 10.76 -6.63
N LYS A 172 2.65 9.59 -6.05
CA LYS A 172 1.42 9.40 -5.28
C LYS A 172 1.40 10.20 -3.98
N LEU A 173 2.54 10.25 -3.27
CA LEU A 173 2.65 10.99 -2.02
C LEU A 173 2.44 12.48 -2.24
N ILE A 174 3.04 13.07 -3.27
CA ILE A 174 2.91 14.50 -3.61
C ILE A 174 1.43 14.84 -3.88
N VAL A 175 0.72 14.01 -4.63
CA VAL A 175 -0.72 14.21 -4.86
C VAL A 175 -1.51 14.19 -3.55
N ASN A 176 -1.25 13.23 -2.67
CA ASN A 176 -1.95 13.14 -1.39
C ASN A 176 -1.60 14.31 -0.47
N LEU A 177 -0.31 14.68 -0.41
CA LEU A 177 0.20 15.73 0.46
C LEU A 177 -0.34 17.12 0.07
N SER A 178 -0.49 17.37 -1.22
CA SER A 178 -0.92 18.68 -1.73
C SER A 178 -2.45 18.88 -1.71
N ARG A 179 -3.24 17.82 -1.60
CA ARG A 179 -4.70 17.91 -1.67
C ARG A 179 -5.41 17.57 -0.36
N SER A 180 -5.09 16.44 0.23
CA SER A 180 -5.83 15.94 1.39
C SER A 180 -5.79 16.88 2.61
N PRO A 181 -4.66 17.51 2.98
CA PRO A 181 -4.64 18.49 4.07
C PRO A 181 -5.53 19.69 3.82
N LEU A 182 -5.51 20.22 2.59
CA LEU A 182 -6.35 21.36 2.21
C LEU A 182 -7.84 21.01 2.26
N ALA A 183 -8.22 19.82 1.77
CA ALA A 183 -9.60 19.34 1.86
C ALA A 183 -10.09 19.24 3.31
N VAL A 184 -9.23 18.76 4.23
CA VAL A 184 -9.54 18.69 5.65
C VAL A 184 -9.67 20.07 6.29
N LEU A 185 -8.76 20.99 5.98
CA LEU A 185 -8.74 22.34 6.57
C LEU A 185 -9.89 23.20 6.08
N THR A 186 -10.29 23.06 4.81
CA THR A 186 -11.33 23.88 4.19
C THR A 186 -12.72 23.24 4.28
N GLY A 187 -12.81 21.93 4.51
CA GLY A 187 -14.06 21.19 4.54
C GLY A 187 -14.68 20.96 3.15
N VAL A 188 -13.94 21.23 2.07
CA VAL A 188 -14.41 21.03 0.69
C VAL A 188 -13.69 19.89 0.02
N ASP A 189 -14.28 19.33 -1.02
CA ASP A 189 -13.68 18.22 -1.76
C ASP A 189 -12.55 18.68 -2.70
N GLU A 190 -11.77 17.72 -3.21
CA GLU A 190 -10.61 18.00 -4.06
C GLU A 190 -10.97 18.70 -5.38
N MET A 191 -12.17 18.48 -5.92
CA MET A 191 -12.61 19.12 -7.15
C MET A 191 -12.97 20.59 -6.91
N GLU A 192 -13.57 20.89 -5.77
CA GLU A 192 -13.88 22.26 -5.38
C GLU A 192 -12.61 23.06 -5.07
N LEU A 193 -11.62 22.44 -4.39
CA LEU A 193 -10.30 23.06 -4.17
C LEU A 193 -9.65 23.55 -5.47
N ALA A 194 -9.78 22.78 -6.55
CA ALA A 194 -9.19 23.12 -7.84
C ALA A 194 -9.87 24.32 -8.55
N ARG A 195 -11.05 24.75 -8.08
CA ARG A 195 -11.79 25.89 -8.65
C ARG A 195 -11.41 27.23 -8.05
N HIS A 196 -10.72 27.24 -6.92
CA HIS A 196 -10.31 28.44 -6.23
C HIS A 196 -8.83 28.74 -6.47
N LEU A 197 -8.51 29.99 -6.86
CA LEU A 197 -7.15 30.40 -7.19
C LEU A 197 -6.21 30.27 -6.01
N GLU A 198 -6.65 30.67 -4.84
CA GLU A 198 -5.86 30.67 -3.60
C GLU A 198 -5.45 29.24 -3.20
N THR A 199 -6.38 28.29 -3.26
CA THR A 199 -6.05 26.90 -2.96
C THR A 199 -5.17 26.26 -4.03
N THR A 200 -5.29 26.70 -5.28
CA THR A 200 -4.44 26.25 -6.39
C THR A 200 -3.00 26.76 -6.20
N GLU A 201 -2.81 27.98 -5.74
CA GLU A 201 -1.47 28.54 -5.45
C GLU A 201 -0.82 27.81 -4.29
N ILE A 202 -1.53 27.62 -3.17
CA ILE A 202 -1.03 26.84 -2.03
C ILE A 202 -0.66 25.41 -2.46
N THR A 203 -1.53 24.75 -3.24
CA THR A 203 -1.26 23.41 -3.76
C THR A 203 0.05 23.39 -4.57
N ARG A 204 0.29 24.39 -5.41
CA ARG A 204 1.50 24.50 -6.23
C ARG A 204 2.75 24.65 -5.36
N GLU A 205 2.69 25.48 -4.33
CA GLU A 205 3.80 25.66 -3.39
C GLU A 205 4.09 24.37 -2.63
N MET A 206 3.08 23.67 -2.12
CA MET A 206 3.24 22.38 -1.46
C MET A 206 3.87 21.33 -2.39
N VAL A 207 3.49 21.29 -3.66
CA VAL A 207 4.10 20.41 -4.66
C VAL A 207 5.57 20.76 -4.89
N ASN A 208 5.90 22.06 -4.99
CA ASN A 208 7.29 22.50 -5.17
C ASN A 208 8.17 22.12 -3.97
N GLU A 209 7.71 22.34 -2.75
CA GLU A 209 8.43 21.95 -1.54
C GLU A 209 8.63 20.43 -1.47
N ALA A 210 7.58 19.65 -1.76
CA ALA A 210 7.67 18.20 -1.76
C ALA A 210 8.66 17.67 -2.81
N ASN A 211 8.71 18.28 -4.00
CA ASN A 211 9.68 17.93 -5.04
C ASN A 211 11.13 18.20 -4.59
N LEU A 212 11.39 19.26 -3.84
CA LEU A 212 12.74 19.55 -3.30
C LEU A 212 13.20 18.50 -2.28
N VAL A 213 12.26 17.87 -1.58
CA VAL A 213 12.57 16.79 -0.62
C VAL A 213 12.74 15.45 -1.32
N ALA A 214 12.06 15.23 -2.44
CA ALA A 214 12.10 13.98 -3.20
C ALA A 214 13.40 13.77 -3.98
N LEU A 215 14.12 14.86 -4.32
CA LEU A 215 15.41 14.86 -5.03
C LEU A 215 16.56 14.49 -4.09
#